data_2e522f9259debbf4f2f5a543075bed80
#
_entry.id   2e522f9259debbf4f2f5a543075bed80
#
_cell.length_a   1.000
_cell.length_b   1.000
_cell.length_c   1.000
_cell.angle_alpha   90.00
_cell.angle_beta   90.00
_cell.angle_gamma   90.00
#
_symmetry.space_group_name_H-M   'P 1'
#
loop_
_entity.id
_entity.type
_entity.pdbx_description
1 polymer ?
#
loop_
_entity_poly.entity_id
_entity_poly.type
_entity_poly.pdbx_seq_one_letter_code
_entity_poly.pdbx_strand_id
1 'polypeptide(L)'
;MLCKYDALNQHDDYGKEIEMVKRINTYRAGQRFDIGGKGEIFLTPYFVSHSAFDAYMFKIECEGKKILHTGDFRQHGYLGKGLFPTLKKYVGEVDILVTEGTMLGRKQESIVSENEIQQRITKILKEHKYVFALCSSTDIDRLASFHAACKDTGRVFFVDKYQKNVLDVFSKYAGKHSSLFNFNAFELVNYRTSNVKQKLTREGFLMPIRINGYHLVKNMLDVYNDESAWLIYSMWGGYAEENKNYTIESVINIRNLFKERLFDGTKDYVHTSGHADIQTLADVCKTVNPHIGIHKEENTAYESLPNLSEYKIFHEGKTIIENISISIFNL
;
A
#
# COMPACT_ATOMS: atom_id res chain seq x y z
N MET A 1 -11.87 6.47 -4.34
CA MET A 1 -12.72 6.54 -5.54
C MET A 1 -12.58 7.84 -6.33
N LEU A 2 -12.71 9.00 -5.71
CA LEU A 2 -12.43 10.30 -6.37
C LEU A 2 -11.03 10.35 -6.97
N CYS A 3 -10.03 9.79 -6.29
CA CYS A 3 -8.66 9.69 -6.80
C CYS A 3 -8.56 8.83 -8.07
N LYS A 4 -9.30 7.71 -8.11
CA LYS A 4 -9.34 6.85 -9.30
C LYS A 4 -10.00 7.59 -10.48
N TYR A 5 -11.10 8.30 -10.24
CA TYR A 5 -11.74 9.14 -11.24
C TYR A 5 -10.79 10.21 -11.80
N ASP A 6 -10.11 10.95 -10.92
CA ASP A 6 -9.17 11.98 -11.33
C ASP A 6 -7.98 11.39 -12.11
N ALA A 7 -7.49 10.21 -11.73
CA ALA A 7 -6.40 9.53 -12.45
C ALA A 7 -6.85 9.05 -13.84
N LEU A 8 -8.04 8.47 -13.96
CA LEU A 8 -8.59 7.98 -15.21
C LEU A 8 -8.97 9.13 -16.16
N ASN A 9 -9.49 10.23 -15.62
CA ASN A 9 -9.91 11.39 -16.42
C ASN A 9 -8.75 12.13 -17.11
N GLN A 10 -7.52 11.73 -16.85
CA GLN A 10 -6.33 12.22 -17.54
C GLN A 10 -6.01 11.44 -18.84
N HIS A 11 -6.77 10.39 -19.14
CA HIS A 11 -6.58 9.52 -20.29
C HIS A 11 -7.89 9.38 -21.08
N ASP A 12 -7.88 9.74 -22.34
CA ASP A 12 -9.06 9.70 -23.23
C ASP A 12 -9.58 8.27 -23.50
N ASP A 13 -8.73 7.25 -23.27
CA ASP A 13 -9.03 5.85 -23.57
C ASP A 13 -9.95 5.15 -22.54
N TYR A 14 -10.25 5.80 -21.41
CA TYR A 14 -11.01 5.22 -20.29
C TYR A 14 -12.44 5.74 -20.15
N GLY A 15 -13.07 6.14 -21.24
CA GLY A 15 -14.41 6.77 -21.21
C GLY A 15 -15.50 5.91 -20.54
N LYS A 16 -15.51 4.59 -20.79
CA LYS A 16 -16.48 3.66 -20.17
C LYS A 16 -16.24 3.51 -18.67
N GLU A 17 -15.00 3.35 -18.27
CA GLU A 17 -14.58 3.24 -16.87
C GLU A 17 -14.90 4.52 -16.10
N ILE A 18 -14.69 5.68 -16.72
CA ILE A 18 -15.03 6.99 -16.14
C ILE A 18 -16.53 7.08 -15.90
N GLU A 19 -17.38 6.71 -16.87
CA GLU A 19 -18.82 6.72 -16.71
C GLU A 19 -19.30 5.74 -15.63
N MET A 20 -18.66 4.58 -15.50
CA MET A 20 -18.94 3.65 -14.43
C MET A 20 -18.59 4.24 -13.05
N VAL A 21 -17.39 4.86 -12.93
CA VAL A 21 -16.93 5.46 -11.68
C VAL A 21 -17.81 6.65 -11.25
N LYS A 22 -18.36 7.44 -12.18
CA LYS A 22 -19.30 8.53 -11.88
C LYS A 22 -20.58 8.07 -11.17
N ARG A 23 -21.01 6.82 -11.41
CA ARG A 23 -22.22 6.26 -10.80
C ARG A 23 -22.01 5.73 -9.38
N ILE A 24 -20.76 5.65 -8.92
CA ILE A 24 -20.45 5.10 -7.61
C ILE A 24 -20.55 6.20 -6.55
N ASN A 25 -21.34 5.93 -5.51
CA ASN A 25 -21.43 6.81 -4.36
C ASN A 25 -20.07 6.89 -3.63
N THR A 26 -19.73 8.08 -3.18
CA THR A 26 -18.52 8.34 -2.40
C THR A 26 -18.85 8.48 -0.92
N TYR A 27 -17.90 8.13 -0.08
CA TYR A 27 -17.98 8.32 1.36
C TYR A 27 -16.76 9.11 1.88
N ARG A 28 -16.86 9.59 3.10
CA ARG A 28 -15.75 10.30 3.77
C ARG A 28 -15.41 9.62 5.08
N ALA A 29 -14.13 9.56 5.41
CA ALA A 29 -13.66 9.04 6.69
C ALA A 29 -14.36 9.71 7.87
N GLY A 30 -14.80 8.91 8.84
CA GLY A 30 -15.50 9.36 10.03
C GLY A 30 -16.95 9.77 9.83
N GLN A 31 -17.46 9.78 8.60
CA GLN A 31 -18.86 10.12 8.32
C GLN A 31 -19.72 8.86 8.29
N ARG A 32 -20.63 8.74 9.26
CA ARG A 32 -21.61 7.66 9.34
C ARG A 32 -22.69 7.87 8.26
N PHE A 33 -23.05 6.83 7.53
CA PHE A 33 -24.12 6.86 6.54
C PHE A 33 -24.94 5.57 6.57
N ASP A 34 -26.19 5.66 6.13
CA ASP A 34 -27.13 4.56 6.04
C ASP A 34 -27.03 3.87 4.68
N ILE A 35 -26.84 2.53 4.69
CA ILE A 35 -26.86 1.71 3.47
C ILE A 35 -28.31 1.33 3.15
N GLY A 36 -28.81 1.81 2.04
CA GLY A 36 -30.18 1.52 1.59
C GLY A 36 -31.25 2.49 2.08
N GLY A 37 -30.92 3.44 2.99
CA GLY A 37 -31.81 4.53 3.38
C GLY A 37 -33.00 4.12 4.25
N LYS A 38 -32.96 2.92 4.87
CA LYS A 38 -34.05 2.42 5.73
C LYS A 38 -33.76 2.57 7.24
N GLY A 39 -32.56 3.06 7.60
CA GLY A 39 -32.17 3.18 9.01
C GLY A 39 -31.80 1.86 9.69
N GLU A 40 -31.54 0.81 8.92
CA GLU A 40 -31.27 -0.55 9.42
C GLU A 40 -29.78 -0.85 9.51
N ILE A 41 -28.98 -0.40 8.53
CA ILE A 41 -27.55 -0.69 8.42
C ILE A 41 -26.77 0.61 8.26
N PHE A 42 -25.90 0.88 9.22
CA PHE A 42 -25.04 2.07 9.18
C PHE A 42 -23.59 1.68 9.01
N LEU A 43 -22.88 2.44 8.18
CA LEU A 43 -21.46 2.29 7.92
C LEU A 43 -20.70 3.55 8.33
N THR A 44 -19.54 3.37 8.99
CA THR A 44 -18.60 4.45 9.24
C THR A 44 -17.22 4.03 8.78
N PRO A 45 -16.67 4.65 7.71
CA PRO A 45 -15.34 4.36 7.23
C PRO A 45 -14.27 5.10 8.05
N TYR A 46 -13.12 4.46 8.27
CA TYR A 46 -11.93 5.08 8.88
C TYR A 46 -10.70 4.73 8.07
N PHE A 47 -9.80 5.68 7.89
CA PHE A 47 -8.53 5.43 7.19
C PHE A 47 -7.68 4.41 7.90
N VAL A 48 -7.03 3.55 7.11
CA VAL A 48 -5.93 2.69 7.53
C VAL A 48 -4.73 2.88 6.61
N SER A 49 -3.53 2.64 7.13
CA SER A 49 -2.33 2.56 6.31
C SER A 49 -2.28 1.20 5.61
N HIS A 50 -2.02 1.19 4.33
CA HIS A 50 -1.78 0.00 3.50
C HIS A 50 -0.82 0.36 2.36
N SER A 51 -0.38 -0.62 1.56
CA SER A 51 0.45 -0.38 0.36
C SER A 51 -0.32 0.29 -0.81
N ALA A 52 -1.57 0.65 -0.60
CA ALA A 52 -2.40 1.38 -1.55
C ALA A 52 -2.95 2.66 -0.92
N PHE A 53 -3.06 3.72 -1.71
CA PHE A 53 -3.69 4.96 -1.28
C PHE A 53 -5.19 4.76 -1.08
N ASP A 54 -5.77 5.45 -0.09
CA ASP A 54 -7.22 5.50 0.17
C ASP A 54 -7.79 4.15 0.66
N ALA A 55 -7.04 3.46 1.54
CA ALA A 55 -7.48 2.25 2.21
C ALA A 55 -8.32 2.56 3.45
N TYR A 56 -9.36 1.74 3.70
CA TYR A 56 -10.32 1.96 4.78
C TYR A 56 -10.65 0.68 5.53
N MET A 57 -10.85 0.82 6.83
CA MET A 57 -11.66 -0.09 7.65
C MET A 57 -13.08 0.45 7.79
N PHE A 58 -14.04 -0.43 8.02
CA PHE A 58 -15.45 -0.09 8.15
C PHE A 58 -16.02 -0.58 9.46
N LYS A 59 -16.57 0.34 10.26
CA LYS A 59 -17.46 0.00 11.37
C LYS A 59 -18.87 -0.11 10.82
N ILE A 60 -19.50 -1.26 11.01
CA ILE A 60 -20.85 -1.58 10.54
C ILE A 60 -21.71 -1.75 11.79
N GLU A 61 -22.86 -1.10 11.82
CA GLU A 61 -23.83 -1.17 12.90
C GLU A 61 -25.16 -1.64 12.32
N CYS A 62 -25.64 -2.78 12.80
CA CYS A 62 -26.87 -3.44 12.32
C CYS A 62 -27.52 -4.21 13.47
N GLU A 63 -28.81 -4.09 13.66
CA GLU A 63 -29.60 -4.80 14.69
C GLU A 63 -28.98 -4.76 16.10
N GLY A 64 -28.44 -3.60 16.47
CA GLY A 64 -27.78 -3.42 17.78
C GLY A 64 -26.40 -4.08 17.90
N LYS A 65 -25.89 -4.70 16.84
CA LYS A 65 -24.57 -5.29 16.75
C LYS A 65 -23.57 -4.35 16.08
N LYS A 66 -22.31 -4.46 16.45
CA LYS A 66 -21.18 -3.73 15.90
C LYS A 66 -20.20 -4.71 15.27
N ILE A 67 -19.89 -4.49 14.00
CA ILE A 67 -18.91 -5.28 13.25
C ILE A 67 -17.78 -4.33 12.81
N LEU A 68 -16.54 -4.72 13.00
CA LEU A 68 -15.40 -4.05 12.39
C LEU A 68 -14.84 -4.93 11.26
N HIS A 69 -14.85 -4.41 10.05
CA HIS A 69 -14.14 -4.99 8.90
C HIS A 69 -12.90 -4.15 8.62
N THR A 70 -11.72 -4.68 8.88
CA THR A 70 -10.48 -3.91 8.78
C THR A 70 -10.03 -3.65 7.35
N GLY A 71 -10.44 -4.49 6.37
CA GLY A 71 -9.71 -4.57 5.12
C GLY A 71 -8.26 -4.97 5.37
N ASP A 72 -7.41 -4.78 4.38
CA ASP A 72 -5.97 -4.96 4.52
C ASP A 72 -5.36 -3.68 5.12
N PHE A 73 -4.45 -3.82 6.09
CA PHE A 73 -3.86 -2.68 6.78
C PHE A 73 -2.48 -3.00 7.32
N ARG A 74 -1.74 -1.96 7.72
CA ARG A 74 -0.45 -2.06 8.40
C ARG A 74 -0.27 -0.95 9.44
N GLN A 75 0.53 -1.19 10.47
CA GLN A 75 0.88 -0.18 11.47
C GLN A 75 2.19 0.57 11.13
N HIS A 76 3.09 -0.08 10.42
CA HIS A 76 4.45 0.40 10.14
C HIS A 76 4.56 1.39 8.96
N GLY A 77 3.43 1.77 8.33
CA GLY A 77 3.34 2.89 7.39
C GLY A 77 3.30 4.24 8.09
N TYR A 78 3.47 5.33 7.35
CA TYR A 78 3.44 6.70 7.91
C TYR A 78 2.10 7.05 8.58
N LEU A 79 0.99 6.54 8.04
CA LEU A 79 -0.35 6.75 8.61
C LEU A 79 -0.70 5.72 9.70
N GLY A 80 0.10 4.66 9.85
CA GLY A 80 -0.17 3.56 10.78
C GLY A 80 -0.24 3.99 12.24
N LYS A 81 0.46 5.07 12.62
CA LYS A 81 0.37 5.67 13.96
C LYS A 81 -1.04 6.10 14.38
N GLY A 82 -1.93 6.32 13.42
CA GLY A 82 -3.33 6.67 13.64
C GLY A 82 -4.25 5.48 13.96
N LEU A 83 -3.81 4.23 13.75
CA LEU A 83 -4.63 3.03 13.87
C LEU A 83 -5.25 2.91 15.28
N PHE A 84 -4.43 2.71 16.30
CA PHE A 84 -4.92 2.50 17.68
C PHE A 84 -5.64 3.70 18.28
N PRO A 85 -5.21 4.96 18.08
CA PRO A 85 -6.03 6.12 18.46
C PRO A 85 -7.42 6.11 17.81
N THR A 86 -7.54 5.72 16.54
CA THR A 86 -8.82 5.62 15.84
C THR A 86 -9.68 4.50 16.42
N LEU A 87 -9.11 3.31 16.61
CA LEU A 87 -9.82 2.17 17.21
C LEU A 87 -10.36 2.54 18.60
N LYS A 88 -9.54 3.08 19.49
CA LYS A 88 -9.92 3.43 20.85
C LYS A 88 -10.96 4.54 20.92
N LYS A 89 -10.82 5.59 20.10
CA LYS A 89 -11.66 6.80 20.22
C LYS A 89 -12.98 6.69 19.46
N TYR A 90 -12.98 6.03 18.29
CA TYR A 90 -14.11 6.10 17.36
C TYR A 90 -14.77 4.74 17.09
N VAL A 91 -14.03 3.65 17.17
CA VAL A 91 -14.57 2.30 16.96
C VAL A 91 -15.11 1.73 18.28
N GLY A 92 -14.25 1.68 19.30
CA GLY A 92 -14.56 1.05 20.58
C GLY A 92 -14.65 -0.48 20.48
N GLU A 93 -15.30 -1.10 21.47
CA GLU A 93 -15.57 -2.54 21.47
C GLU A 93 -16.57 -2.91 20.38
N VAL A 94 -16.39 -4.10 19.78
CA VAL A 94 -17.24 -4.63 18.70
C VAL A 94 -17.68 -6.05 19.03
N ASP A 95 -18.83 -6.47 18.48
CA ASP A 95 -19.29 -7.86 18.63
C ASP A 95 -18.51 -8.80 17.71
N ILE A 96 -18.19 -8.34 16.48
CA ILE A 96 -17.53 -9.14 15.46
C ILE A 96 -16.37 -8.34 14.85
N LEU A 97 -15.21 -8.99 14.74
CA LEU A 97 -14.05 -8.49 14.01
C LEU A 97 -13.82 -9.35 12.79
N VAL A 98 -13.88 -8.73 11.60
CA VAL A 98 -13.43 -9.32 10.32
C VAL A 98 -12.12 -8.67 9.94
N THR A 99 -11.03 -9.43 9.94
CA THR A 99 -9.68 -8.91 9.73
C THR A 99 -8.87 -9.75 8.75
N GLU A 100 -7.80 -9.17 8.24
CA GLU A 100 -6.81 -9.89 7.44
C GLU A 100 -5.99 -10.86 8.28
N GLY A 101 -5.27 -11.77 7.60
CA GLY A 101 -4.33 -12.71 8.21
C GLY A 101 -3.14 -13.03 7.27
N THR A 102 -2.91 -12.20 6.26
CA THR A 102 -1.94 -12.46 5.17
C THR A 102 -0.53 -12.80 5.67
N MET A 103 -0.09 -12.20 6.77
CA MET A 103 1.23 -12.44 7.34
C MET A 103 1.30 -13.63 8.31
N LEU A 104 0.17 -14.22 8.70
CA LEU A 104 0.14 -15.31 9.71
C LEU A 104 0.86 -16.57 9.24
N GLY A 105 0.78 -16.92 7.96
CA GLY A 105 1.44 -18.10 7.39
C GLY A 105 2.82 -17.85 6.76
N ARG A 106 3.30 -16.62 6.82
CA ARG A 106 4.61 -16.27 6.24
C ARG A 106 5.70 -16.40 7.29
N LYS A 107 6.91 -16.82 6.88
CA LYS A 107 8.09 -16.72 7.75
C LYS A 107 8.21 -15.27 8.22
N GLN A 108 8.45 -15.08 9.51
CA GLN A 108 8.64 -13.74 10.08
C GLN A 108 9.77 -13.04 9.32
N GLU A 109 9.39 -12.18 8.37
CA GLU A 109 10.28 -11.18 7.84
C GLU A 109 10.40 -10.07 8.90
N SER A 110 11.57 -9.51 9.08
CA SER A 110 11.74 -8.36 9.96
C SER A 110 10.94 -7.20 9.39
N ILE A 111 9.93 -6.78 10.12
CA ILE A 111 9.13 -5.60 9.75
C ILE A 111 9.95 -4.35 9.99
N VAL A 112 10.14 -3.57 8.94
CA VAL A 112 10.76 -2.24 9.00
C VAL A 112 9.72 -1.17 8.72
N SER A 113 9.82 -0.03 9.41
CA SER A 113 8.93 1.10 9.17
C SER A 113 9.30 1.84 7.87
N GLU A 114 8.34 2.57 7.30
CA GLU A 114 8.61 3.43 6.14
C GLU A 114 9.67 4.50 6.43
N ASN A 115 9.78 4.95 7.67
CA ASN A 115 10.83 5.88 8.08
C ASN A 115 12.24 5.24 8.06
N GLU A 116 12.38 4.00 8.49
CA GLU A 116 13.63 3.25 8.39
C GLU A 116 14.01 2.97 6.93
N ILE A 117 13.02 2.66 6.09
CA ILE A 117 13.21 2.52 4.63
C ILE A 117 13.71 3.83 4.04
N GLN A 118 13.09 4.98 4.35
CA GLN A 118 13.57 6.29 3.91
C GLN A 118 15.04 6.52 4.26
N GLN A 119 15.44 6.24 5.51
CA GLN A 119 16.82 6.39 5.95
C GLN A 119 17.80 5.51 5.18
N ARG A 120 17.41 4.25 4.87
CA ARG A 120 18.23 3.34 4.05
C ARG A 120 18.38 3.83 2.62
N ILE A 121 17.27 4.26 2.02
CA ILE A 121 17.28 4.81 0.66
C ILE A 121 18.12 6.10 0.62
N THR A 122 18.07 6.94 1.64
CA THR A 122 18.93 8.13 1.76
C THR A 122 20.42 7.75 1.74
N LYS A 123 20.81 6.66 2.43
CA LYS A 123 22.19 6.15 2.37
C LYS A 123 22.57 5.67 0.96
N ILE A 124 21.70 4.86 0.34
CA ILE A 124 21.91 4.37 -1.04
C ILE A 124 22.09 5.55 -2.01
N LEU A 125 21.26 6.60 -1.91
CA LEU A 125 21.35 7.76 -2.80
C LEU A 125 22.59 8.63 -2.57
N LYS A 126 23.24 8.58 -1.41
CA LYS A 126 24.53 9.23 -1.18
C LYS A 126 25.67 8.52 -1.93
N GLU A 127 25.59 7.21 -2.04
CA GLU A 127 26.63 6.37 -2.66
C GLU A 127 26.40 6.15 -4.15
N HIS A 128 25.14 6.09 -4.60
CA HIS A 128 24.74 5.77 -5.96
C HIS A 128 24.00 6.94 -6.63
N LYS A 129 24.47 7.28 -7.82
CA LYS A 129 23.99 8.48 -8.54
C LYS A 129 22.71 8.24 -9.33
N TYR A 130 22.59 7.08 -9.94
CA TYR A 130 21.46 6.69 -10.76
C TYR A 130 20.76 5.48 -10.14
N VAL A 131 19.58 5.69 -9.61
CA VAL A 131 18.84 4.65 -8.91
C VAL A 131 17.45 4.51 -9.51
N PHE A 132 17.13 3.30 -9.96
CA PHE A 132 15.78 2.90 -10.33
C PHE A 132 15.15 2.18 -9.15
N ALA A 133 13.85 2.38 -8.91
CA ALA A 133 13.15 1.77 -7.80
C ALA A 133 11.87 1.07 -8.29
N LEU A 134 11.89 -0.26 -8.31
CA LEU A 134 10.73 -1.06 -8.71
C LEU A 134 9.78 -1.18 -7.51
N CYS A 135 8.61 -0.55 -7.63
CA CYS A 135 7.58 -0.53 -6.58
C CYS A 135 6.18 -0.39 -7.19
N SER A 136 5.14 -0.55 -6.36
CA SER A 136 3.78 -0.20 -6.74
C SER A 136 3.66 1.30 -6.96
N SER A 137 3.05 1.69 -8.08
CA SER A 137 2.78 3.10 -8.44
C SER A 137 1.76 3.77 -7.51
N THR A 138 1.06 3.00 -6.68
CA THR A 138 0.03 3.47 -5.77
C THR A 138 0.39 3.35 -4.29
N ASP A 139 1.57 2.82 -3.96
CA ASP A 139 2.07 2.81 -2.58
C ASP A 139 2.54 4.21 -2.19
N ILE A 140 1.61 5.01 -1.68
CA ILE A 140 1.85 6.41 -1.33
C ILE A 140 2.95 6.57 -0.26
N ASP A 141 3.01 5.67 0.71
CA ASP A 141 4.01 5.72 1.79
C ASP A 141 5.42 5.47 1.23
N ARG A 142 5.57 4.45 0.36
CA ARG A 142 6.84 4.14 -0.29
C ARG A 142 7.31 5.26 -1.23
N LEU A 143 6.40 5.82 -2.01
CA LEU A 143 6.70 6.95 -2.87
C LEU A 143 7.09 8.19 -2.06
N ALA A 144 6.49 8.40 -0.88
CA ALA A 144 6.89 9.46 0.04
C ALA A 144 8.30 9.21 0.62
N SER A 145 8.64 7.96 0.96
CA SER A 145 9.99 7.58 1.40
C SER A 145 11.04 7.89 0.33
N PHE A 146 10.76 7.56 -0.94
CA PHE A 146 11.63 7.86 -2.07
C PHE A 146 11.79 9.36 -2.30
N HIS A 147 10.68 10.10 -2.30
CA HIS A 147 10.68 11.54 -2.49
C HIS A 147 11.46 12.26 -1.37
N ALA A 148 11.25 11.89 -0.11
CA ALA A 148 11.96 12.46 1.02
C ALA A 148 13.48 12.16 0.94
N ALA A 149 13.87 10.95 0.60
CA ALA A 149 15.28 10.57 0.42
C ALA A 149 15.95 11.37 -0.72
N CYS A 150 15.22 11.62 -1.82
CA CYS A 150 15.71 12.50 -2.89
C CYS A 150 15.92 13.92 -2.38
N LYS A 151 14.99 14.49 -1.61
CA LYS A 151 15.10 15.81 -1.01
C LYS A 151 16.31 15.91 -0.08
N ASP A 152 16.52 14.90 0.77
CA ASP A 152 17.62 14.86 1.73
C ASP A 152 19.00 14.76 1.06
N THR A 153 19.08 14.26 -0.17
CA THR A 153 20.33 14.02 -0.90
C THR A 153 20.55 14.96 -2.09
N GLY A 154 19.59 15.83 -2.39
CA GLY A 154 19.63 16.67 -3.58
C GLY A 154 19.50 15.91 -4.91
N ARG A 155 19.05 14.64 -4.88
CA ARG A 155 18.76 13.85 -6.07
C ARG A 155 17.43 14.26 -6.68
N VAL A 156 17.32 14.14 -8.00
CA VAL A 156 16.06 14.39 -8.69
C VAL A 156 15.11 13.22 -8.44
N PHE A 157 13.91 13.50 -7.92
CA PHE A 157 12.82 12.52 -7.93
C PHE A 157 12.21 12.53 -9.32
N PHE A 158 12.61 11.57 -10.16
CA PHE A 158 12.37 11.52 -11.58
C PHE A 158 11.30 10.51 -11.91
N VAL A 159 10.26 10.88 -12.64
CA VAL A 159 9.07 10.03 -12.83
C VAL A 159 8.57 10.07 -14.28
N ASP A 160 7.96 8.99 -14.74
CA ASP A 160 7.23 8.98 -16.00
C ASP A 160 5.90 9.76 -15.89
N LYS A 161 5.26 10.01 -17.02
CA LYS A 161 3.98 10.74 -17.09
C LYS A 161 2.89 10.09 -16.23
N TYR A 162 2.77 8.78 -16.26
CA TYR A 162 1.77 8.06 -15.48
C TYR A 162 2.01 8.25 -13.98
N GLN A 163 3.24 8.04 -13.52
CA GLN A 163 3.59 8.22 -12.11
C GLN A 163 3.40 9.67 -11.67
N LYS A 164 3.71 10.64 -12.53
CA LYS A 164 3.45 12.05 -12.25
C LYS A 164 1.98 12.31 -12.00
N ASN A 165 1.10 11.80 -12.86
CA ASN A 165 -0.34 11.93 -12.71
C ASN A 165 -0.84 11.33 -11.39
N VAL A 166 -0.34 10.15 -11.00
CA VAL A 166 -0.68 9.51 -9.71
C VAL A 166 -0.22 10.38 -8.53
N LEU A 167 1.00 10.91 -8.58
CA LEU A 167 1.53 11.79 -7.52
C LEU A 167 0.76 13.10 -7.40
N ASP A 168 0.29 13.66 -8.50
CA ASP A 168 -0.55 14.87 -8.50
C ASP A 168 -1.90 14.62 -7.83
N VAL A 169 -2.49 13.45 -8.06
CA VAL A 169 -3.69 13.01 -7.33
C VAL A 169 -3.41 12.89 -5.84
N PHE A 170 -2.31 12.24 -5.45
CA PHE A 170 -1.93 12.11 -4.04
C PHE A 170 -1.71 13.48 -3.38
N SER A 171 -0.98 14.38 -4.04
CA SER A 171 -0.75 15.74 -3.55
C SER A 171 -2.07 16.52 -3.39
N LYS A 172 -3.00 16.36 -4.31
CA LYS A 172 -4.32 17.00 -4.27
C LYS A 172 -5.14 16.56 -3.05
N TYR A 173 -5.13 15.27 -2.70
CA TYR A 173 -6.00 14.70 -1.66
C TYR A 173 -5.27 14.56 -0.31
N ALA A 174 -4.08 13.99 -0.27
CA ALA A 174 -3.31 13.74 0.95
C ALA A 174 -2.40 14.91 1.33
N GLY A 175 -1.83 15.60 0.35
CA GLY A 175 -0.92 16.73 0.58
C GLY A 175 -1.53 17.90 1.34
N LYS A 176 -2.85 18.05 1.29
CA LYS A 176 -3.57 19.05 2.09
C LYS A 176 -3.54 18.77 3.60
N HIS A 177 -3.32 17.53 3.98
CA HIS A 177 -3.32 17.07 5.37
C HIS A 177 -1.93 16.83 5.92
N SER A 178 -0.95 16.56 5.04
CA SER A 178 0.44 16.34 5.42
C SER A 178 1.38 16.75 4.28
N SER A 179 2.37 17.58 4.60
CA SER A 179 3.43 17.99 3.66
C SER A 179 4.27 16.81 3.15
N LEU A 180 4.25 15.67 3.84
CA LEU A 180 4.90 14.44 3.41
C LEU A 180 4.43 13.97 2.03
N PHE A 181 3.15 14.21 1.71
CA PHE A 181 2.52 13.79 0.47
C PHE A 181 2.43 14.92 -0.58
N ASN A 182 3.12 16.02 -0.39
CA ASN A 182 3.31 17.05 -1.40
C ASN A 182 4.51 16.71 -2.28
N PHE A 183 4.26 15.98 -3.34
CA PHE A 183 5.30 15.48 -4.22
C PHE A 183 5.78 16.55 -5.21
N ASN A 184 7.08 16.82 -5.20
CA ASN A 184 7.77 17.63 -6.20
C ASN A 184 8.59 16.70 -7.09
N ALA A 185 7.95 16.16 -8.12
CA ALA A 185 8.54 15.20 -9.04
C ALA A 185 8.87 15.87 -10.38
N PHE A 186 10.07 15.55 -10.92
CA PHE A 186 10.48 15.97 -12.23
C PHE A 186 9.97 14.97 -13.29
N GLU A 187 9.06 15.42 -14.16
CA GLU A 187 8.43 14.57 -15.15
C GLU A 187 9.37 14.22 -16.32
N LEU A 188 9.35 12.97 -16.72
CA LEU A 188 10.03 12.47 -17.89
C LEU A 188 9.28 12.89 -19.16
N VAL A 189 9.65 14.06 -19.72
CA VAL A 189 9.16 14.47 -21.04
C VAL A 189 10.02 13.87 -22.14
N ASN A 190 11.35 14.03 -22.03
CA ASN A 190 12.32 13.40 -22.94
C ASN A 190 13.70 13.35 -22.26
N TYR A 191 14.10 12.20 -21.73
CA TYR A 191 15.36 12.01 -21.01
C TYR A 191 16.62 12.12 -21.89
N ARG A 192 16.48 12.15 -23.22
CA ARG A 192 17.59 12.30 -24.20
C ARG A 192 17.89 13.74 -24.56
N THR A 193 17.01 14.69 -24.26
CA THR A 193 17.27 16.12 -24.52
C THR A 193 18.46 16.62 -23.71
N SER A 194 19.25 17.51 -24.28
CA SER A 194 20.49 17.99 -23.66
C SER A 194 20.27 18.58 -22.27
N ASN A 195 19.24 19.40 -22.08
CA ASN A 195 18.94 20.02 -20.79
C ASN A 195 18.55 19.00 -19.71
N VAL A 196 17.70 18.02 -20.04
CA VAL A 196 17.30 16.96 -19.10
C VAL A 196 18.49 16.06 -18.78
N LYS A 197 19.25 15.64 -19.82
CA LYS A 197 20.46 14.85 -19.64
C LYS A 197 21.48 15.54 -18.75
N GLN A 198 21.77 16.84 -18.98
CA GLN A 198 22.70 17.62 -18.16
C GLN A 198 22.24 17.69 -16.71
N LYS A 199 20.96 17.98 -16.45
CA LYS A 199 20.38 18.00 -15.12
C LYS A 199 20.56 16.67 -14.39
N LEU A 200 20.11 15.58 -14.99
CA LEU A 200 20.16 14.25 -14.39
C LEU A 200 21.59 13.75 -14.21
N THR A 201 22.51 14.12 -15.17
CA THR A 201 23.93 13.80 -15.03
C THR A 201 24.59 14.61 -13.90
N ARG A 202 24.20 15.87 -13.68
CA ARG A 202 24.75 16.68 -12.60
C ARG A 202 24.25 16.22 -11.24
N GLU A 203 22.95 16.11 -11.07
CA GLU A 203 22.27 15.90 -9.79
C GLU A 203 22.09 14.42 -9.43
N GLY A 204 22.04 13.52 -10.43
CA GLY A 204 21.62 12.14 -10.25
C GLY A 204 20.12 12.06 -9.99
N PHE A 205 19.59 10.84 -9.91
CA PHE A 205 18.15 10.64 -9.72
C PHE A 205 17.82 9.35 -8.97
N LEU A 206 16.61 9.33 -8.39
CA LEU A 206 15.85 8.12 -8.12
C LEU A 206 14.59 8.14 -9.00
N MET A 207 14.37 7.04 -9.73
CA MET A 207 13.20 6.87 -10.61
C MET A 207 12.36 5.68 -10.18
N PRO A 208 11.15 5.89 -9.61
CA PRO A 208 10.18 4.81 -9.48
C PRO A 208 9.81 4.25 -10.84
N ILE A 209 9.82 2.93 -10.94
CA ILE A 209 9.47 2.20 -12.16
C ILE A 209 8.37 1.17 -11.86
N ARG A 210 7.56 0.90 -12.86
CA ARG A 210 6.49 -0.09 -12.79
C ARG A 210 6.94 -1.43 -13.38
N ILE A 211 6.21 -2.50 -13.08
CA ILE A 211 6.47 -3.85 -13.60
C ILE A 211 6.56 -3.93 -15.13
N ASN A 212 5.86 -3.06 -15.84
CA ASN A 212 5.91 -2.98 -17.32
C ASN A 212 6.96 -1.99 -17.85
N GLY A 213 7.86 -1.50 -17.00
CA GLY A 213 8.88 -0.48 -17.32
C GLY A 213 10.15 -1.00 -18.00
N TYR A 214 10.23 -2.28 -18.36
CA TYR A 214 11.47 -2.90 -18.89
C TYR A 214 12.12 -2.12 -20.04
N HIS A 215 11.37 -1.79 -21.09
CA HIS A 215 11.93 -1.09 -22.25
C HIS A 215 12.40 0.33 -21.92
N LEU A 216 11.68 1.03 -21.04
CA LEU A 216 12.09 2.35 -20.58
C LEU A 216 13.42 2.28 -19.83
N VAL A 217 13.52 1.37 -18.85
CA VAL A 217 14.75 1.17 -18.06
C VAL A 217 15.91 0.80 -18.96
N LYS A 218 15.75 -0.19 -19.86
CA LYS A 218 16.78 -0.60 -20.80
C LYS A 218 17.30 0.58 -21.62
N ASN A 219 16.41 1.36 -22.23
CA ASN A 219 16.78 2.54 -23.02
C ASN A 219 17.45 3.64 -22.17
N MET A 220 17.11 3.77 -20.92
CA MET A 220 17.75 4.74 -20.02
C MET A 220 19.16 4.29 -19.59
N LEU A 221 19.38 3.01 -19.42
CA LEU A 221 20.70 2.46 -19.12
C LEU A 221 21.71 2.76 -20.22
N ASP A 222 21.28 2.79 -21.51
CA ASP A 222 22.10 3.21 -22.64
C ASP A 222 22.57 4.67 -22.56
N VAL A 223 21.87 5.51 -21.80
CA VAL A 223 22.14 6.96 -21.68
C VAL A 223 22.89 7.33 -20.41
N TYR A 224 22.58 6.68 -19.29
CA TYR A 224 23.06 7.06 -17.97
C TYR A 224 24.11 6.09 -17.40
N ASN A 225 24.80 5.39 -18.28
CA ASN A 225 25.85 4.43 -17.97
C ASN A 225 25.38 3.30 -17.06
N ASP A 226 25.22 2.17 -17.66
CA ASP A 226 24.74 0.95 -17.05
C ASP A 226 25.53 0.51 -15.79
N GLU A 227 26.85 0.68 -15.78
CA GLU A 227 27.72 0.24 -14.66
C GLU A 227 27.52 1.05 -13.38
N SER A 228 27.02 2.29 -13.45
CA SER A 228 26.78 3.15 -12.30
C SER A 228 25.31 3.22 -11.86
N ALA A 229 24.42 2.56 -12.60
CA ALA A 229 22.98 2.50 -12.28
C ALA A 229 22.65 1.30 -11.40
N TRP A 230 21.83 1.52 -10.38
CA TRP A 230 21.41 0.52 -9.41
C TRP A 230 19.89 0.38 -9.37
N LEU A 231 19.42 -0.81 -8.99
CA LEU A 231 18.01 -1.08 -8.78
C LEU A 231 17.72 -1.27 -7.28
N ILE A 232 16.73 -0.58 -6.77
CA ILE A 232 16.04 -0.92 -5.52
C ILE A 232 14.81 -1.76 -5.90
N TYR A 233 14.80 -3.02 -5.49
CA TYR A 233 13.64 -3.89 -5.62
C TYR A 233 12.78 -3.77 -4.36
N SER A 234 11.77 -2.91 -4.41
CA SER A 234 10.94 -2.54 -3.28
C SER A 234 9.53 -3.15 -3.38
N MET A 235 9.48 -4.45 -3.63
CA MET A 235 8.25 -5.26 -3.74
C MET A 235 8.43 -6.59 -3.03
N TRP A 236 7.35 -7.33 -2.85
CA TRP A 236 7.39 -8.67 -2.29
C TRP A 236 8.28 -9.60 -3.13
N GLY A 237 9.20 -10.31 -2.45
CA GLY A 237 10.20 -11.18 -3.08
C GLY A 237 9.59 -12.28 -3.94
N GLY A 238 8.39 -12.77 -3.58
CA GLY A 238 7.69 -13.82 -4.33
C GLY A 238 7.44 -13.48 -5.79
N TYR A 239 7.22 -12.21 -6.17
CA TYR A 239 7.02 -11.83 -7.58
C TYR A 239 8.26 -12.12 -8.47
N ALA A 240 9.42 -12.29 -7.87
CA ALA A 240 10.68 -12.62 -8.55
C ALA A 240 11.10 -14.08 -8.40
N GLU A 241 10.33 -14.92 -7.71
CA GLU A 241 10.57 -16.37 -7.63
C GLU A 241 10.11 -17.04 -8.93
N GLU A 242 10.99 -17.83 -9.53
CA GLU A 242 10.66 -18.56 -10.75
C GLU A 242 9.70 -19.73 -10.47
N ASN A 243 8.87 -20.06 -11.47
CA ASN A 243 7.96 -21.22 -11.46
C ASN A 243 6.93 -21.23 -10.32
N LYS A 244 6.48 -20.06 -9.86
CA LYS A 244 5.36 -19.92 -8.92
C LYS A 244 4.15 -19.30 -9.61
N ASN A 245 2.96 -19.53 -9.08
CA ASN A 245 1.71 -18.95 -9.62
C ASN A 245 1.64 -17.43 -9.56
N TYR A 246 2.44 -16.81 -8.71
CA TYR A 246 2.54 -15.36 -8.52
C TYR A 246 3.77 -14.73 -9.19
N THR A 247 4.56 -15.51 -9.93
CA THR A 247 5.74 -15.03 -10.65
C THR A 247 5.35 -13.98 -11.68
N ILE A 248 6.08 -12.88 -11.70
CA ILE A 248 5.92 -11.80 -12.69
C ILE A 248 7.18 -11.74 -13.56
N GLU A 249 7.11 -12.28 -14.78
CA GLU A 249 8.25 -12.37 -15.69
C GLU A 249 8.91 -11.01 -15.95
N SER A 250 8.14 -9.94 -16.11
CA SER A 250 8.68 -8.60 -16.33
C SER A 250 9.50 -8.09 -15.14
N VAL A 251 9.19 -8.51 -13.92
CA VAL A 251 9.98 -8.22 -12.71
C VAL A 251 11.33 -8.90 -12.79
N ILE A 252 11.35 -10.17 -13.17
CA ILE A 252 12.61 -10.94 -13.36
C ILE A 252 13.46 -10.27 -14.44
N ASN A 253 12.85 -9.93 -15.58
CA ASN A 253 13.53 -9.28 -16.69
C ASN A 253 14.15 -7.92 -16.30
N ILE A 254 13.46 -7.10 -15.52
CA ILE A 254 13.98 -5.83 -15.00
C ILE A 254 15.16 -6.08 -14.05
N ARG A 255 15.04 -7.02 -13.10
CA ARG A 255 16.14 -7.37 -12.17
C ARG A 255 17.39 -7.81 -12.93
N ASN A 256 17.23 -8.61 -13.98
CA ASN A 256 18.33 -9.12 -14.80
C ASN A 256 19.12 -8.02 -15.54
N LEU A 257 18.53 -6.85 -15.80
CA LEU A 257 19.26 -5.72 -16.38
C LEU A 257 20.34 -5.18 -15.42
N PHE A 258 20.15 -5.35 -14.11
CA PHE A 258 21.07 -4.80 -13.12
C PHE A 258 22.05 -5.82 -12.51
N LYS A 259 21.77 -7.11 -12.64
CA LYS A 259 22.60 -8.20 -12.09
C LYS A 259 22.90 -7.99 -10.59
N GLU A 260 24.18 -7.84 -10.24
CA GLU A 260 24.65 -7.64 -8.85
C GLU A 260 24.36 -6.21 -8.31
N ARG A 261 23.98 -5.27 -9.17
CA ARG A 261 23.68 -3.88 -8.78
C ARG A 261 22.24 -3.74 -8.33
N LEU A 262 21.86 -4.55 -7.33
CA LEU A 262 20.49 -4.71 -6.85
C LEU A 262 20.47 -4.64 -5.33
N PHE A 263 19.63 -3.79 -4.77
CA PHE A 263 19.20 -3.81 -3.39
C PHE A 263 17.89 -4.60 -3.31
N ASP A 264 17.93 -5.75 -2.64
CA ASP A 264 16.76 -6.63 -2.49
C ASP A 264 15.88 -6.19 -1.33
N GLY A 265 14.55 -6.20 -1.54
CA GLY A 265 13.58 -5.72 -0.59
C GLY A 265 13.73 -6.26 0.81
N THR A 266 13.84 -7.57 0.92
CA THR A 266 13.93 -8.28 2.20
C THR A 266 15.35 -8.26 2.78
N LYS A 267 16.37 -8.54 1.96
CA LYS A 267 17.75 -8.66 2.44
C LYS A 267 18.35 -7.32 2.84
N ASP A 268 18.05 -6.27 2.08
CA ASP A 268 18.60 -4.93 2.30
C ASP A 268 17.60 -4.03 3.04
N TYR A 269 16.44 -4.57 3.44
CA TYR A 269 15.40 -3.86 4.17
C TYR A 269 14.92 -2.58 3.47
N VAL A 270 14.78 -2.63 2.16
CA VAL A 270 14.23 -1.54 1.33
C VAL A 270 12.79 -1.78 0.90
N HIS A 271 12.15 -2.78 1.50
CA HIS A 271 10.74 -3.10 1.37
C HIS A 271 10.16 -3.49 2.73
N THR A 272 8.88 -3.25 2.91
CA THR A 272 8.08 -3.79 4.00
C THR A 272 6.69 -4.15 3.49
N SER A 273 6.05 -5.11 4.15
CA SER A 273 4.72 -5.59 3.77
C SER A 273 3.67 -4.48 3.79
N GLY A 274 2.67 -4.59 2.94
CA GLY A 274 1.45 -3.79 3.02
C GLY A 274 0.48 -4.25 4.11
N HIS A 275 0.75 -5.40 4.76
CA HIS A 275 -0.14 -6.11 5.66
C HIS A 275 0.35 -6.06 7.11
N ALA A 276 -0.60 -6.20 8.03
CA ALA A 276 -0.34 -6.19 9.46
C ALA A 276 0.53 -7.38 9.89
N ASP A 277 1.51 -7.10 10.75
CA ASP A 277 2.25 -8.15 11.45
C ASP A 277 1.41 -8.81 12.55
N ILE A 278 1.90 -9.96 13.02
CA ILE A 278 1.20 -10.78 14.04
C ILE A 278 0.91 -9.98 15.30
N GLN A 279 1.85 -9.17 15.79
CA GLN A 279 1.66 -8.38 16.99
C GLN A 279 0.60 -7.30 16.78
N THR A 280 0.62 -6.62 15.65
CA THR A 280 -0.40 -5.62 15.28
C THR A 280 -1.80 -6.24 15.23
N LEU A 281 -1.95 -7.45 14.64
CA LEU A 281 -3.23 -8.17 14.62
C LEU A 281 -3.72 -8.50 16.04
N ALA A 282 -2.84 -9.03 16.89
CA ALA A 282 -3.16 -9.33 18.30
C ALA A 282 -3.58 -8.07 19.08
N ASP A 283 -2.86 -6.96 18.89
CA ASP A 283 -3.17 -5.69 19.54
C ASP A 283 -4.49 -5.07 19.06
N VAL A 284 -4.85 -5.26 17.77
CA VAL A 284 -6.17 -4.87 17.26
C VAL A 284 -7.26 -5.69 17.93
N CYS A 285 -7.16 -7.03 17.97
CA CYS A 285 -8.10 -7.89 18.67
C CYS A 285 -8.28 -7.45 20.13
N LYS A 286 -7.20 -7.25 20.86
CA LYS A 286 -7.24 -6.78 22.25
C LYS A 286 -7.90 -5.41 22.39
N THR A 287 -7.70 -4.51 21.43
CA THR A 287 -8.22 -3.14 21.49
C THR A 287 -9.72 -3.07 21.24
N VAL A 288 -10.24 -3.88 20.31
CA VAL A 288 -11.68 -3.86 19.95
C VAL A 288 -12.48 -4.96 20.66
N ASN A 289 -11.81 -5.87 21.38
CA ASN A 289 -12.37 -6.89 22.28
C ASN A 289 -13.60 -7.63 21.69
N PRO A 290 -13.49 -8.30 20.52
CA PRO A 290 -14.63 -8.91 19.86
C PRO A 290 -15.08 -10.21 20.54
N HIS A 291 -16.36 -10.55 20.48
CA HIS A 291 -16.85 -11.88 20.84
C HIS A 291 -16.51 -12.93 19.77
N ILE A 292 -16.45 -12.51 18.50
CA ILE A 292 -16.17 -13.36 17.34
C ILE A 292 -15.10 -12.69 16.48
N GLY A 293 -14.03 -13.43 16.16
CA GLY A 293 -12.99 -13.03 15.21
C GLY A 293 -13.09 -13.85 13.94
N ILE A 294 -13.05 -13.19 12.79
CA ILE A 294 -13.06 -13.81 11.47
C ILE A 294 -11.81 -13.35 10.71
N HIS A 295 -10.96 -14.29 10.31
CA HIS A 295 -9.82 -14.03 9.45
C HIS A 295 -10.15 -14.38 8.01
N LYS A 296 -9.83 -13.47 7.07
CA LYS A 296 -10.08 -13.64 5.64
C LYS A 296 -9.28 -14.77 4.98
N GLU A 297 -8.16 -15.15 5.57
CA GLU A 297 -7.23 -16.10 4.98
C GLU A 297 -7.52 -17.53 5.44
N GLU A 298 -7.46 -18.51 4.52
CA GLU A 298 -7.65 -19.95 4.82
C GLU A 298 -6.51 -20.57 5.64
N ASN A 299 -5.69 -19.79 6.28
CA ASN A 299 -4.47 -20.27 6.87
C ASN A 299 -4.70 -20.53 8.38
N THR A 300 -4.24 -21.67 8.85
CA THR A 300 -4.40 -22.13 10.24
C THR A 300 -3.40 -21.48 11.21
N ALA A 301 -2.47 -20.66 10.73
CA ALA A 301 -1.42 -20.07 11.55
C ALA A 301 -1.92 -19.03 12.58
N TYR A 302 -3.20 -18.61 12.52
CA TYR A 302 -3.81 -17.79 13.57
C TYR A 302 -3.83 -18.50 14.94
N GLU A 303 -3.73 -19.83 15.00
CA GLU A 303 -3.59 -20.58 16.26
C GLU A 303 -2.33 -20.18 17.04
N SER A 304 -1.34 -19.60 16.34
CA SER A 304 -0.12 -19.07 16.94
C SER A 304 -0.22 -17.64 17.45
N LEU A 305 -1.35 -16.94 17.26
CA LEU A 305 -1.53 -15.59 17.79
C LEU A 305 -1.59 -15.61 19.32
N PRO A 306 -0.82 -14.76 19.99
CA PRO A 306 -0.86 -14.67 21.44
C PRO A 306 -2.24 -14.18 21.92
N ASN A 307 -2.80 -14.84 22.94
CA ASN A 307 -4.06 -14.49 23.60
C ASN A 307 -5.36 -14.70 22.81
N LEU A 308 -5.37 -15.54 21.77
CA LEU A 308 -6.59 -15.87 21.02
C LEU A 308 -7.49 -16.95 21.64
N SER A 309 -7.08 -17.58 22.74
CA SER A 309 -7.89 -18.58 23.43
C SER A 309 -9.25 -18.06 23.96
N GLU A 310 -9.44 -16.74 23.97
CA GLU A 310 -10.66 -16.09 24.43
C GLU A 310 -11.66 -15.79 23.30
N TYR A 311 -11.27 -15.95 22.01
CA TYR A 311 -12.12 -15.61 20.86
C TYR A 311 -12.51 -16.85 20.05
N LYS A 312 -13.76 -16.88 19.57
CA LYS A 312 -14.16 -17.84 18.55
C LYS A 312 -13.64 -17.37 17.20
N ILE A 313 -12.76 -18.17 16.58
CA ILE A 313 -12.18 -17.85 15.29
C ILE A 313 -12.85 -18.69 14.20
N PHE A 314 -13.21 -18.03 13.09
CA PHE A 314 -13.79 -18.64 11.93
C PHE A 314 -12.96 -18.33 10.69
N HIS A 315 -12.93 -19.28 9.76
CA HIS A 315 -12.28 -19.12 8.46
C HIS A 315 -13.25 -18.65 7.39
N GLU A 316 -12.73 -18.02 6.36
CA GLU A 316 -13.47 -17.73 5.14
C GLU A 316 -14.06 -19.03 4.57
N GLY A 317 -15.33 -19.00 4.15
CA GLY A 317 -16.03 -20.12 3.54
C GLY A 317 -16.61 -21.18 4.49
N LYS A 318 -16.34 -21.13 5.82
CA LYS A 318 -17.07 -21.95 6.78
C LYS A 318 -18.29 -21.20 7.30
N THR A 319 -19.42 -21.87 7.25
CA THR A 319 -20.71 -21.30 7.65
C THR A 319 -20.70 -20.96 9.14
N ILE A 320 -20.68 -19.67 9.48
CA ILE A 320 -20.75 -19.13 10.85
C ILE A 320 -22.15 -19.35 11.47
N ILE A 321 -23.09 -19.87 10.67
CA ILE A 321 -24.52 -19.86 10.92
C ILE A 321 -24.96 -20.74 12.10
N GLU A 322 -24.15 -21.68 12.57
CA GLU A 322 -24.62 -22.61 13.61
C GLU A 322 -24.73 -22.02 15.03
N ASN A 323 -24.20 -20.82 15.31
CA ASN A 323 -24.18 -20.27 16.67
C ASN A 323 -24.49 -18.77 16.83
N ILE A 324 -24.74 -18.06 15.76
CA ILE A 324 -25.31 -16.70 15.83
C ILE A 324 -26.80 -16.90 15.63
N SER A 325 -27.63 -16.56 16.63
CA SER A 325 -29.09 -16.61 16.45
C SER A 325 -29.46 -15.88 15.17
N ILE A 326 -30.14 -16.63 14.31
CA ILE A 326 -30.43 -16.41 12.89
C ILE A 326 -31.25 -15.12 12.60
N SER A 327 -31.41 -14.22 13.53
CA SER A 327 -32.13 -12.95 13.30
C SER A 327 -31.44 -12.03 12.27
N ILE A 328 -30.18 -12.27 11.91
CA ILE A 328 -29.44 -11.43 10.95
C ILE A 328 -29.69 -11.80 9.49
N PHE A 329 -30.22 -13.00 9.19
CA PHE A 329 -30.32 -13.53 7.82
C PHE A 329 -31.73 -13.93 7.35
N ASN A 330 -32.78 -13.51 8.05
CA ASN A 330 -34.16 -13.61 7.55
C ASN A 330 -34.54 -12.34 6.79
N LEU A 331 -33.79 -12.00 5.74
CA LEU A 331 -34.17 -11.01 4.73
C LEU A 331 -34.20 -11.66 3.36
#